data_a04a22dba18f52cfe91ed59cda47f67a
#
_entry.id   a04a22dba18f52cfe91ed59cda47f67a
#
_cell.length_a   1.000
_cell.length_b   1.000
_cell.length_c   1.000
_cell.angle_alpha   90.00
_cell.angle_beta   90.00
_cell.angle_gamma   90.00
#
_symmetry.space_group_name_H-M   'P 1'
#
loop_
_entity.id
_entity.type
_entity.pdbx_description
1 polymer ?
#
loop_
_entity_poly.entity_id
_entity_poly.type
_entity_poly.pdbx_seq_one_letter_code
_entity_poly.pdbx_strand_id
1 'polypeptide(L)'
;MSTDKIYNSIEEVLDIAESAEGKTVGEFDINNRLDSRGNKGGIGQVLEEGLFKMAVNSRAEADFVDLGLELKVTAIKENKKNDFSAKERLVLNIINYEEDYKDSFEESSFWQKNKNLLIIFYLYKDKLDKKDFPIIKSVLHNFDPVDLEIIKQDWQTIIDKIKAGEAHNISEGDTMYLAACTKGANAKSIRKQPFSNIPAKQRAFSLKSSYMSAFARRVIDRQLIPSLFNVDELKSKTTLQLLQERFAPYIGKRVSEIAKLVDIPVTKNKAFNANLISAVLGVKGTKLESLREFSKANIKFKTIRLEPTGIPKEHMSFEQIDFHRWVNDAWEDSQLYEKFEYTKYLFVVFQYDETEKENKNREPYLKGIMLWNMPEVVIEHELKALWKTTKSILEEGVQLTPVGNGVSNNLPGASFNGICHIRPKARDGKDQVELPDGQRITKQCYWLNREYIADIVKKLK
;
A
#
# COMPACT_ATOMS: atom_id res chain seq x y z
N MET A 1 -14.36 15.70 38.67
CA MET A 1 -14.71 15.94 37.26
C MET A 1 -13.52 16.70 36.65
N SER A 2 -12.72 16.06 35.83
CA SER A 2 -11.66 16.78 35.09
C SER A 2 -12.36 17.61 34.02
N THR A 3 -12.37 18.93 34.21
CA THR A 3 -12.75 19.83 33.11
C THR A 3 -11.64 19.76 32.08
N ASP A 4 -11.97 19.35 30.85
CA ASP A 4 -11.02 19.37 29.74
C ASP A 4 -10.38 20.75 29.65
N LYS A 5 -9.07 20.79 29.42
CA LYS A 5 -8.35 22.04 29.20
C LYS A 5 -8.87 22.69 27.92
N ILE A 6 -9.25 23.96 27.99
CA ILE A 6 -9.63 24.75 26.82
C ILE A 6 -8.37 25.34 26.21
N TYR A 7 -8.23 25.25 24.90
CA TYR A 7 -7.13 25.77 24.10
C TYR A 7 -7.60 26.95 23.26
N ASN A 8 -6.81 28.02 23.23
CA ASN A 8 -7.20 29.27 22.58
C ASN A 8 -6.75 29.37 21.13
N SER A 9 -5.71 28.61 20.74
CA SER A 9 -5.22 28.62 19.37
C SER A 9 -4.52 27.30 18.98
N ILE A 10 -4.38 27.08 17.68
CA ILE A 10 -3.65 25.94 17.13
C ILE A 10 -2.16 26.04 17.47
N GLU A 11 -1.60 27.24 17.54
CA GLU A 11 -0.21 27.47 17.91
C GLU A 11 0.06 27.01 19.35
N GLU A 12 -0.84 27.33 20.31
CA GLU A 12 -0.72 26.83 21.69
C GLU A 12 -0.67 25.30 21.74
N VAL A 13 -1.54 24.64 20.97
CA VAL A 13 -1.58 23.17 20.90
C VAL A 13 -0.30 22.62 20.28
N LEU A 14 0.21 23.24 19.22
CA LEU A 14 1.43 22.84 18.55
C LEU A 14 2.67 23.01 19.46
N ASP A 15 2.79 24.13 20.17
CA ASP A 15 3.90 24.37 21.11
C ASP A 15 3.95 23.30 22.19
N ILE A 16 2.78 22.89 22.71
CA ILE A 16 2.68 21.79 23.68
C ILE A 16 3.11 20.47 23.06
N ALA A 17 2.66 20.17 21.84
CA ALA A 17 3.05 18.97 21.13
C ALA A 17 4.56 18.92 20.86
N GLU A 18 5.14 20.02 20.41
CA GLU A 18 6.58 20.14 20.14
C GLU A 18 7.42 20.02 21.42
N SER A 19 6.91 20.47 22.57
CA SER A 19 7.57 20.31 23.87
C SER A 19 7.76 18.84 24.29
N ALA A 20 7.04 17.92 23.65
CA ALA A 20 7.16 16.48 23.87
C ALA A 20 8.25 15.82 22.99
N GLU A 21 8.75 16.51 21.96
CA GLU A 21 9.79 15.96 21.08
C GLU A 21 11.07 15.65 21.90
N GLY A 22 11.64 14.48 21.65
CA GLY A 22 12.80 13.95 22.37
C GLY A 22 12.48 13.27 23.70
N LYS A 23 11.27 13.40 24.23
CA LYS A 23 10.81 12.67 25.42
C LYS A 23 10.25 11.29 25.06
N THR A 24 10.11 10.43 26.06
CA THR A 24 9.47 9.13 25.87
C THR A 24 7.96 9.19 26.10
N VAL A 25 7.23 8.28 25.49
CA VAL A 25 5.77 8.18 25.69
C VAL A 25 5.44 7.94 27.17
N GLY A 26 6.27 7.17 27.88
CA GLY A 26 6.08 6.86 29.31
C GLY A 26 6.11 8.06 30.24
N GLU A 27 6.81 9.14 29.87
CA GLU A 27 6.81 10.39 30.67
C GLU A 27 5.43 11.05 30.77
N PHE A 28 4.53 10.69 29.86
CA PHE A 28 3.14 11.19 29.82
C PHE A 28 2.10 10.18 30.34
N ASP A 29 2.51 8.95 30.72
CA ASP A 29 1.59 7.88 31.14
C ASP A 29 1.16 8.03 32.59
N ILE A 30 0.42 9.08 32.90
CA ILE A 30 -0.04 9.41 34.27
C ILE A 30 -1.04 8.42 34.86
N ASN A 31 -1.69 7.61 34.03
CA ASN A 31 -2.72 6.65 34.43
C ASN A 31 -2.30 5.18 34.21
N ASN A 32 -1.02 4.91 33.93
CA ASN A 32 -0.47 3.57 33.68
C ASN A 32 -1.21 2.78 32.60
N ARG A 33 -1.68 3.47 31.54
CA ARG A 33 -2.45 2.85 30.42
C ARG A 33 -1.62 1.88 29.60
N LEU A 34 -0.30 2.08 29.57
CA LEU A 34 0.63 1.23 28.81
C LEU A 34 0.88 -0.13 29.46
N ASP A 35 0.56 -0.30 30.73
CA ASP A 35 0.68 -1.57 31.44
C ASP A 35 -0.35 -2.61 30.95
N SER A 36 -1.43 -2.17 30.32
CA SER A 36 -2.46 -3.04 29.74
C SER A 36 -2.02 -3.60 28.38
N ARG A 37 -1.71 -4.89 28.32
CA ARG A 37 -1.28 -5.61 27.11
C ARG A 37 -2.32 -5.60 25.97
N GLY A 38 -3.61 -5.43 26.29
CA GLY A 38 -4.73 -5.45 25.33
C GLY A 38 -5.09 -4.08 24.73
N ASN A 39 -4.54 -2.98 25.25
CA ASN A 39 -4.89 -1.64 24.80
C ASN A 39 -4.11 -1.25 23.52
N LYS A 40 -4.72 -1.45 22.34
CA LYS A 40 -4.14 -1.07 21.05
C LYS A 40 -4.08 0.45 20.83
N GLY A 41 -4.96 1.23 21.48
CA GLY A 41 -5.01 2.70 21.40
C GLY A 41 -4.23 3.42 22.52
N GLY A 42 -3.53 2.69 23.40
CA GLY A 42 -2.96 3.21 24.63
C GLY A 42 -2.06 4.42 24.47
N ILE A 43 -1.20 4.46 23.45
CA ILE A 43 -0.26 5.58 23.24
C ILE A 43 -0.99 6.88 22.89
N GLY A 44 -2.03 6.85 22.04
CA GLY A 44 -2.87 8.00 21.75
C GLY A 44 -3.52 8.55 23.02
N GLN A 45 -4.17 7.66 23.79
CA GLN A 45 -4.82 8.00 25.05
C GLN A 45 -3.86 8.58 26.11
N VAL A 46 -2.64 8.07 26.15
CA VAL A 46 -1.57 8.59 27.05
C VAL A 46 -1.26 10.05 26.72
N LEU A 47 -1.14 10.39 25.46
CA LEU A 47 -0.85 11.78 25.04
C LEU A 47 -2.08 12.70 25.18
N GLU A 48 -3.29 12.21 24.90
CA GLU A 48 -4.53 12.96 25.18
C GLU A 48 -4.59 13.37 26.65
N GLU A 49 -4.41 12.42 27.58
CA GLU A 49 -4.50 12.69 29.02
C GLU A 49 -3.26 13.36 29.60
N GLY A 50 -2.09 12.80 29.31
CA GLY A 50 -0.84 13.19 29.98
C GLY A 50 -0.22 14.47 29.40
N LEU A 51 -0.26 14.65 28.09
CA LEU A 51 0.29 15.84 27.44
C LEU A 51 -0.76 16.95 27.33
N PHE A 52 -1.92 16.64 26.76
CA PHE A 52 -2.95 17.65 26.48
C PHE A 52 -3.99 17.83 27.59
N LYS A 53 -3.96 17.03 28.66
CA LYS A 53 -4.92 17.13 29.79
C LYS A 53 -6.39 17.05 29.36
N MET A 54 -6.66 16.22 28.33
CA MET A 54 -8.01 15.96 27.84
C MET A 54 -8.52 14.62 28.36
N ALA A 55 -9.82 14.50 28.55
CA ALA A 55 -10.44 13.20 28.86
C ALA A 55 -10.55 12.36 27.58
N VAL A 56 -10.14 11.09 27.67
CA VAL A 56 -10.32 10.14 26.56
C VAL A 56 -11.79 9.96 26.28
N ASN A 57 -12.19 10.15 25.05
CA ASN A 57 -13.57 10.03 24.61
C ASN A 57 -13.66 9.34 23.24
N SER A 58 -14.89 9.06 22.78
CA SER A 58 -15.16 8.47 21.46
C SER A 58 -16.12 9.32 20.63
N ARG A 59 -16.05 10.64 20.78
CA ARG A 59 -16.92 11.60 20.06
C ARG A 59 -16.65 11.56 18.55
N ALA A 60 -17.67 11.88 17.77
CA ALA A 60 -17.56 12.01 16.33
C ALA A 60 -16.80 13.28 15.91
N GLU A 61 -16.77 14.29 16.77
CA GLU A 61 -16.10 15.58 16.57
C GLU A 61 -14.57 15.46 16.67
N ALA A 62 -13.86 16.50 16.23
CA ALA A 62 -12.40 16.60 16.38
C ALA A 62 -12.03 16.73 17.88
N ASP A 63 -10.81 16.31 18.25
CA ASP A 63 -10.37 16.28 19.66
C ASP A 63 -10.30 17.70 20.26
N PHE A 64 -9.83 18.68 19.49
CA PHE A 64 -9.86 20.09 19.84
C PHE A 64 -11.01 20.79 19.10
N VAL A 65 -12.24 20.60 19.62
CA VAL A 65 -13.50 20.97 18.95
C VAL A 65 -13.49 22.42 18.48
N ASP A 66 -13.17 23.37 19.39
CA ASP A 66 -13.21 24.82 19.10
C ASP A 66 -12.19 25.24 18.06
N LEU A 67 -11.15 24.46 17.85
CA LEU A 67 -10.08 24.69 16.87
C LEU A 67 -10.27 23.90 15.56
N GLY A 68 -11.22 22.96 15.53
CA GLY A 68 -11.41 22.05 14.41
C GLY A 68 -10.16 21.22 14.08
N LEU A 69 -9.42 20.80 15.12
CA LEU A 69 -8.14 20.10 15.02
C LEU A 69 -8.25 18.71 15.65
N GLU A 70 -7.90 17.69 14.88
CA GLU A 70 -7.89 16.28 15.32
C GLU A 70 -6.47 15.85 15.69
N LEU A 71 -6.30 15.19 16.84
CA LEU A 71 -5.03 14.58 17.25
C LEU A 71 -4.87 13.18 16.65
N LYS A 72 -3.72 12.92 16.07
CA LYS A 72 -3.31 11.59 15.62
C LYS A 72 -1.92 11.25 16.11
N VAL A 73 -1.77 10.10 16.71
CA VAL A 73 -0.48 9.58 17.19
C VAL A 73 -0.17 8.32 16.38
N THR A 74 1.01 8.28 15.77
CA THR A 74 1.37 7.20 14.86
C THR A 74 2.83 6.79 14.96
N ALA A 75 3.09 5.50 14.74
CA ALA A 75 4.41 4.90 14.79
C ALA A 75 5.18 5.07 13.48
N ILE A 76 6.46 5.40 13.58
CA ILE A 76 7.42 5.26 12.49
C ILE A 76 8.50 4.24 12.86
N LYS A 77 9.11 3.65 11.84
CA LYS A 77 10.28 2.77 11.93
C LYS A 77 11.45 3.39 11.19
N GLU A 78 12.63 3.23 11.73
CA GLU A 78 13.86 3.56 11.01
C GLU A 78 14.26 2.41 10.08
N ASN A 79 14.53 2.72 8.84
CA ASN A 79 14.94 1.76 7.83
C ASN A 79 16.47 1.60 7.79
N LYS A 80 16.95 0.53 7.13
CA LYS A 80 18.39 0.26 6.96
C LYS A 80 19.18 1.39 6.28
N LYS A 81 18.48 2.34 5.64
CA LYS A 81 19.09 3.51 4.96
C LYS A 81 19.02 4.79 5.78
N ASN A 82 18.69 4.68 7.08
CA ASN A 82 18.48 5.80 7.98
C ASN A 82 17.38 6.78 7.52
N ASP A 83 16.39 6.30 6.76
CA ASP A 83 15.16 7.03 6.44
C ASP A 83 13.99 6.44 7.23
N PHE A 84 12.87 7.16 7.31
CA PHE A 84 11.71 6.72 8.08
C PHE A 84 10.59 6.14 7.19
N SER A 85 9.88 5.17 7.75
CA SER A 85 8.63 4.67 7.19
C SER A 85 7.56 4.56 8.28
N ALA A 86 6.30 4.80 7.94
CA ALA A 86 5.20 4.52 8.84
C ALA A 86 5.12 3.02 9.13
N LYS A 87 4.90 2.67 10.38
CA LYS A 87 4.71 1.27 10.79
C LYS A 87 3.38 0.73 10.27
N GLU A 88 2.36 1.57 10.24
CA GLU A 88 1.00 1.22 9.86
C GLU A 88 0.29 2.38 9.17
N ARG A 89 -0.92 2.14 8.65
CA ARG A 89 -1.82 3.18 8.14
C ARG A 89 -2.29 4.10 9.25
N LEU A 90 -2.65 5.34 8.92
CA LEU A 90 -3.27 6.26 9.87
C LEU A 90 -4.79 6.13 9.77
N VAL A 91 -5.40 5.49 10.76
CA VAL A 91 -6.86 5.36 10.83
C VAL A 91 -7.47 6.70 11.24
N LEU A 92 -8.51 7.12 10.52
CA LEU A 92 -9.22 8.37 10.73
C LEU A 92 -10.56 8.11 11.42
N ASN A 93 -11.66 8.10 10.70
CA ASN A 93 -12.99 7.84 11.26
C ASN A 93 -13.68 6.62 10.63
N ILE A 94 -14.60 6.03 11.36
CA ILE A 94 -15.42 4.90 10.88
C ILE A 94 -16.29 5.36 9.72
N ILE A 95 -16.41 4.52 8.68
CA ILE A 95 -17.34 4.73 7.57
C ILE A 95 -18.74 4.32 8.01
N ASN A 96 -19.67 5.27 7.98
CA ASN A 96 -21.07 5.00 8.17
C ASN A 96 -21.76 4.80 6.82
N TYR A 97 -21.95 3.55 6.41
CA TYR A 97 -22.54 3.23 5.11
C TYR A 97 -23.95 3.78 4.91
N GLU A 98 -24.72 3.99 6.00
CA GLU A 98 -26.09 4.47 5.92
C GLU A 98 -26.19 6.00 5.86
N GLU A 99 -25.10 6.74 6.16
CA GLU A 99 -25.11 8.20 6.23
C GLU A 99 -24.10 8.85 5.27
N ASP A 100 -22.83 8.40 5.23
CA ASP A 100 -21.74 9.10 4.55
C ASP A 100 -21.97 9.33 3.05
N TYR A 101 -22.82 8.53 2.39
CA TYR A 101 -23.13 8.69 0.97
C TYR A 101 -24.08 9.85 0.65
N LYS A 102 -24.70 10.47 1.67
CA LYS A 102 -25.70 11.54 1.51
C LYS A 102 -25.05 12.90 1.32
N ASP A 103 -23.85 13.07 1.86
CA ASP A 103 -23.14 14.34 1.92
C ASP A 103 -22.25 14.56 0.69
N SER A 104 -21.89 15.82 0.44
CA SER A 104 -20.75 16.18 -0.40
C SER A 104 -19.43 15.93 0.35
N PHE A 105 -18.29 15.92 -0.35
CA PHE A 105 -17.00 15.77 0.32
C PHE A 105 -16.78 16.84 1.38
N GLU A 106 -17.08 18.09 1.06
CA GLU A 106 -16.88 19.25 1.93
C GLU A 106 -17.77 19.21 3.19
N GLU A 107 -18.95 18.60 3.10
CA GLU A 107 -19.90 18.48 4.21
C GLU A 107 -19.75 17.16 4.97
N SER A 108 -18.99 16.20 4.43
CA SER A 108 -18.82 14.86 4.98
C SER A 108 -18.24 14.86 6.38
N SER A 109 -18.68 13.91 7.20
CA SER A 109 -18.11 13.64 8.52
C SER A 109 -16.60 13.41 8.47
N PHE A 110 -16.12 12.79 7.37
CA PHE A 110 -14.72 12.59 7.11
C PHE A 110 -13.95 13.92 7.04
N TRP A 111 -14.38 14.86 6.19
CA TRP A 111 -13.69 16.12 5.98
C TRP A 111 -13.78 17.05 7.18
N GLN A 112 -14.96 17.16 7.78
CA GLN A 112 -15.16 18.01 8.95
C GLN A 112 -14.25 17.62 10.12
N LYS A 113 -14.03 16.33 10.33
CA LYS A 113 -13.16 15.84 11.40
C LYS A 113 -11.67 15.90 11.06
N ASN A 114 -11.28 15.66 9.79
CA ASN A 114 -9.89 15.36 9.46
C ASN A 114 -9.21 16.42 8.57
N LYS A 115 -9.85 17.54 8.27
CA LYS A 115 -9.25 18.62 7.44
C LYS A 115 -7.98 19.22 8.03
N ASN A 116 -7.88 19.26 9.36
CA ASN A 116 -6.69 19.71 10.09
C ASN A 116 -6.30 18.61 11.09
N LEU A 117 -5.09 18.09 10.96
CA LEU A 117 -4.57 17.07 11.85
C LEU A 117 -3.33 17.58 12.60
N LEU A 118 -3.26 17.34 13.90
CA LEU A 118 -2.01 17.36 14.64
C LEU A 118 -1.48 15.92 14.68
N ILE A 119 -0.35 15.69 14.02
CA ILE A 119 0.24 14.35 13.96
C ILE A 119 1.49 14.31 14.84
N ILE A 120 1.51 13.38 15.80
CA ILE A 120 2.67 13.10 16.65
C ILE A 120 3.27 11.76 16.22
N PHE A 121 4.53 11.79 15.77
CA PHE A 121 5.29 10.62 15.40
C PHE A 121 6.13 10.12 16.57
N TYR A 122 6.00 8.85 16.93
CA TYR A 122 6.92 8.17 17.83
C TYR A 122 7.69 7.06 17.11
N LEU A 123 8.93 6.81 17.56
CA LEU A 123 9.77 5.78 16.95
C LEU A 123 9.53 4.42 17.62
N TYR A 124 8.95 3.52 16.84
CA TYR A 124 8.80 2.12 17.22
C TYR A 124 10.13 1.38 17.08
N LYS A 125 10.54 0.68 18.12
CA LYS A 125 11.70 -0.24 18.11
C LYS A 125 11.27 -1.61 18.62
N ASP A 126 11.60 -2.65 17.86
CA ASP A 126 11.38 -4.03 18.30
C ASP A 126 12.09 -4.27 19.66
N LYS A 127 11.43 -5.01 20.55
CA LYS A 127 11.95 -5.37 21.88
C LYS A 127 12.07 -4.22 22.89
N LEU A 128 11.70 -2.99 22.54
CA LEU A 128 11.62 -1.89 23.47
C LEU A 128 10.22 -1.84 24.09
N ASP A 129 10.11 -1.50 25.37
CA ASP A 129 8.81 -1.27 26.00
C ASP A 129 8.13 -0.04 25.38
N LYS A 130 6.78 -0.05 25.31
CA LYS A 130 6.02 1.08 24.76
C LYS A 130 6.30 2.40 25.50
N LYS A 131 6.61 2.31 26.80
CA LYS A 131 6.95 3.47 27.64
C LYS A 131 8.24 4.16 27.17
N ASP A 132 9.16 3.40 26.58
CA ASP A 132 10.47 3.89 26.16
C ASP A 132 10.49 4.37 24.70
N PHE A 133 9.37 4.36 23.98
CA PHE A 133 9.32 4.87 22.62
C PHE A 133 9.50 6.39 22.61
N PRO A 134 10.53 6.93 21.92
CA PRO A 134 10.76 8.36 21.86
C PRO A 134 9.77 9.02 20.88
N ILE A 135 9.28 10.19 21.25
CA ILE A 135 8.53 11.08 20.40
C ILE A 135 9.53 11.82 19.51
N ILE A 136 9.35 11.72 18.19
CA ILE A 136 10.33 12.22 17.22
C ILE A 136 9.92 13.56 16.64
N LYS A 137 8.63 13.71 16.27
CA LYS A 137 8.16 14.91 15.60
C LYS A 137 6.68 15.13 15.84
N SER A 138 6.32 16.37 16.12
CA SER A 138 4.94 16.87 16.15
C SER A 138 4.75 17.86 15.01
N VAL A 139 3.66 17.74 14.26
CA VAL A 139 3.45 18.57 13.07
C VAL A 139 1.98 18.76 12.74
N LEU A 140 1.61 19.97 12.35
CA LEU A 140 0.32 20.21 11.72
C LEU A 140 0.33 19.65 10.29
N HIS A 141 -0.68 18.88 9.97
CA HIS A 141 -0.89 18.35 8.64
C HIS A 141 -2.19 18.91 8.05
N ASN A 142 -1.99 19.80 7.09
CA ASN A 142 -3.01 20.24 6.16
C ASN A 142 -2.74 19.55 4.83
N PHE A 143 -3.78 19.06 4.18
CA PHE A 143 -3.61 18.37 2.90
C PHE A 143 -3.09 19.35 1.84
N ASP A 144 -1.96 19.00 1.24
CA ASP A 144 -1.43 19.70 0.08
C ASP A 144 -2.48 19.69 -1.06
N PRO A 145 -2.66 20.76 -1.84
CA PRO A 145 -3.69 20.83 -2.87
C PRO A 145 -3.71 19.66 -3.86
N VAL A 146 -2.53 19.15 -4.27
CA VAL A 146 -2.42 17.97 -5.15
C VAL A 146 -2.93 16.71 -4.43
N ASP A 147 -2.55 16.52 -3.17
CA ASP A 147 -2.99 15.39 -2.37
C ASP A 147 -4.50 15.45 -2.12
N LEU A 148 -5.02 16.63 -1.87
CA LEU A 148 -6.45 16.84 -1.59
C LEU A 148 -7.32 16.41 -2.76
N GLU A 149 -6.95 16.74 -4.01
CA GLU A 149 -7.72 16.33 -5.18
C GLU A 149 -7.72 14.80 -5.33
N ILE A 150 -6.61 14.12 -5.07
CA ILE A 150 -6.56 12.65 -5.10
C ILE A 150 -7.40 12.05 -3.96
N ILE A 151 -7.36 12.64 -2.76
CA ILE A 151 -8.16 12.20 -1.62
C ILE A 151 -9.67 12.38 -1.86
N LYS A 152 -10.07 13.47 -2.53
CA LYS A 152 -11.46 13.68 -2.97
C LYS A 152 -11.91 12.59 -3.93
N GLN A 153 -11.09 12.26 -4.92
CA GLN A 153 -11.37 11.18 -5.86
C GLN A 153 -11.45 9.81 -5.16
N ASP A 154 -10.58 9.56 -4.18
CA ASP A 154 -10.58 8.34 -3.39
C ASP A 154 -11.85 8.23 -2.53
N TRP A 155 -12.22 9.30 -1.87
CA TRP A 155 -13.46 9.38 -1.08
C TRP A 155 -14.68 9.12 -1.97
N GLN A 156 -14.75 9.78 -3.13
CA GLN A 156 -15.84 9.61 -4.09
C GLN A 156 -15.92 8.15 -4.58
N THR A 157 -14.77 7.50 -4.83
CA THR A 157 -14.72 6.08 -5.23
C THR A 157 -15.35 5.17 -4.16
N ILE A 158 -15.09 5.44 -2.88
CA ILE A 158 -15.69 4.69 -1.77
C ILE A 158 -17.20 4.95 -1.71
N ILE A 159 -17.60 6.21 -1.81
CA ILE A 159 -19.02 6.62 -1.79
C ILE A 159 -19.81 6.03 -2.97
N ASP A 160 -19.22 6.01 -4.16
CA ASP A 160 -19.86 5.44 -5.36
C ASP A 160 -20.11 3.94 -5.19
N LYS A 161 -19.20 3.19 -4.61
CA LYS A 161 -19.42 1.78 -4.26
C LYS A 161 -20.54 1.60 -3.24
N ILE A 162 -20.64 2.48 -2.24
CA ILE A 162 -21.76 2.45 -1.28
C ILE A 162 -23.07 2.70 -2.00
N LYS A 163 -23.16 3.74 -2.88
CA LYS A 163 -24.34 4.07 -3.68
C LYS A 163 -24.74 2.97 -4.66
N ALA A 164 -23.76 2.21 -5.14
CA ALA A 164 -24.01 1.05 -6.00
C ALA A 164 -24.50 -0.21 -5.23
N GLY A 165 -24.58 -0.17 -3.90
CA GLY A 165 -24.87 -1.35 -3.08
C GLY A 165 -23.71 -2.35 -3.00
N GLU A 166 -22.50 -1.90 -3.28
CA GLU A 166 -21.27 -2.70 -3.37
C GLU A 166 -20.30 -2.44 -2.22
N ALA A 167 -20.76 -1.94 -1.07
CA ALA A 167 -19.89 -1.68 0.07
C ALA A 167 -19.17 -2.96 0.56
N HIS A 168 -19.74 -4.14 0.34
CA HIS A 168 -19.11 -5.43 0.63
C HIS A 168 -17.91 -5.75 -0.28
N ASN A 169 -17.79 -5.08 -1.44
CA ASN A 169 -16.68 -5.20 -2.39
C ASN A 169 -15.62 -4.09 -2.24
N ILE A 170 -15.74 -3.21 -1.24
CA ILE A 170 -14.72 -2.19 -0.99
C ILE A 170 -13.45 -2.86 -0.50
N SER A 171 -12.32 -2.51 -1.14
CA SER A 171 -10.98 -2.93 -0.74
C SER A 171 -10.04 -1.74 -0.58
N GLU A 172 -8.93 -1.93 0.13
CA GLU A 172 -7.89 -0.91 0.27
C GLU A 172 -7.21 -0.59 -1.06
N GLY A 173 -7.20 -1.56 -1.97
CA GLY A 173 -6.66 -1.41 -3.32
C GLY A 173 -7.46 -0.51 -4.25
N ASP A 174 -8.73 -0.20 -3.96
CA ASP A 174 -9.58 0.60 -4.85
C ASP A 174 -9.08 2.04 -5.05
N THR A 175 -8.41 2.59 -4.06
CA THR A 175 -8.07 4.00 -3.93
C THR A 175 -6.56 4.24 -3.98
N MET A 176 -6.14 5.51 -4.00
CA MET A 176 -4.73 5.89 -4.11
C MET A 176 -4.12 6.23 -2.74
N TYR A 177 -4.64 7.23 -2.03
CA TYR A 177 -4.10 7.76 -0.77
C TYR A 177 -5.01 7.49 0.42
N LEU A 178 -6.30 7.78 0.26
CA LEU A 178 -7.34 7.49 1.26
C LEU A 178 -7.89 6.10 1.01
N ALA A 179 -7.83 5.24 2.00
CA ALA A 179 -8.33 3.87 1.90
C ALA A 179 -9.48 3.61 2.87
N ALA A 180 -10.25 2.56 2.60
CA ALA A 180 -11.28 2.03 3.48
C ALA A 180 -10.73 0.76 4.15
N CYS A 181 -9.99 0.93 5.25
CA CYS A 181 -9.40 -0.21 5.96
C CYS A 181 -10.44 -0.94 6.82
N THR A 182 -10.26 -2.25 7.00
CA THR A 182 -11.09 -3.03 7.91
C THR A 182 -10.90 -2.55 9.35
N LYS A 183 -12.00 -2.33 10.08
CA LYS A 183 -12.01 -1.87 11.45
C LYS A 183 -13.04 -2.65 12.27
N GLY A 184 -12.59 -3.68 12.94
CA GLY A 184 -13.46 -4.50 13.78
C GLY A 184 -12.62 -5.47 14.60
N ALA A 185 -13.24 -6.03 15.64
CA ALA A 185 -12.55 -6.96 16.54
C ALA A 185 -12.20 -8.29 15.83
N ASN A 186 -13.00 -8.68 14.83
CA ASN A 186 -12.81 -9.91 14.06
C ASN A 186 -13.64 -9.89 12.76
N ALA A 187 -13.56 -10.96 11.98
CA ALA A 187 -14.27 -11.11 10.70
C ALA A 187 -15.81 -11.02 10.80
N LYS A 188 -16.39 -11.14 12.01
CA LYS A 188 -17.84 -10.99 12.25
C LYS A 188 -18.27 -9.54 12.43
N SER A 189 -17.34 -8.59 12.46
CA SER A 189 -17.65 -7.16 12.52
C SER A 189 -18.17 -6.67 11.17
N ILE A 190 -19.47 -6.87 10.94
CA ILE A 190 -20.20 -6.49 9.73
C ILE A 190 -21.20 -5.39 10.02
N ARG A 191 -21.58 -4.64 8.97
CA ARG A 191 -22.56 -3.55 9.00
C ARG A 191 -23.56 -3.72 7.86
N LYS A 192 -24.78 -3.23 8.08
CA LYS A 192 -25.74 -3.04 6.99
C LYS A 192 -25.20 -1.98 6.03
N GLN A 193 -25.63 -2.07 4.78
CA GLN A 193 -25.35 -1.06 3.76
C GLN A 193 -26.66 -0.68 3.05
N PRO A 194 -26.78 0.56 2.53
CA PRO A 194 -27.90 0.92 1.69
C PRO A 194 -27.83 0.16 0.35
N PHE A 195 -28.95 0.02 -0.31
CA PHE A 195 -29.08 -0.52 -1.68
C PHE A 195 -28.63 -1.99 -1.88
N SER A 196 -28.34 -2.73 -0.78
CA SER A 196 -28.02 -4.17 -0.86
C SER A 196 -28.34 -4.87 0.45
N ASN A 197 -28.79 -6.13 0.34
CA ASN A 197 -29.03 -7.00 1.51
C ASN A 197 -27.75 -7.74 1.97
N ILE A 198 -26.65 -7.63 1.21
CA ILE A 198 -25.37 -8.24 1.54
C ILE A 198 -24.67 -7.34 2.58
N PRO A 199 -24.39 -7.84 3.80
CA PRO A 199 -23.70 -7.04 4.79
C PRO A 199 -22.25 -6.79 4.38
N ALA A 200 -21.72 -5.60 4.69
CA ALA A 200 -20.34 -5.22 4.43
C ALA A 200 -19.49 -5.32 5.70
N LYS A 201 -18.18 -5.56 5.54
CA LYS A 201 -17.22 -5.47 6.65
C LYS A 201 -17.24 -4.05 7.24
N GLN A 202 -17.12 -3.94 8.56
CA GLN A 202 -16.94 -2.62 9.18
C GLN A 202 -15.58 -2.05 8.75
N ARG A 203 -15.60 -0.83 8.18
CA ARG A 203 -14.41 -0.14 7.69
C ARG A 203 -14.29 1.27 8.28
N ALA A 204 -13.07 1.79 8.21
CA ALA A 204 -12.75 3.18 8.55
C ALA A 204 -12.00 3.81 7.38
N PHE A 205 -12.16 5.11 7.19
CA PHE A 205 -11.24 5.89 6.38
C PHE A 205 -9.85 5.88 7.01
N SER A 206 -8.83 5.75 6.19
CA SER A 206 -7.44 5.75 6.64
C SER A 206 -6.50 6.31 5.57
N LEU A 207 -5.46 7.02 5.97
CA LEU A 207 -4.35 7.31 5.08
C LEU A 207 -3.44 6.08 5.00
N LYS A 208 -3.08 5.68 3.80
CA LYS A 208 -2.23 4.49 3.57
C LYS A 208 -0.87 4.63 4.25
N SER A 209 -0.28 3.52 4.68
CA SER A 209 1.05 3.53 5.29
C SER A 209 2.14 4.11 4.37
N SER A 210 2.00 3.93 3.06
CA SER A 210 2.86 4.54 2.05
C SER A 210 2.73 6.06 1.99
N TYR A 211 1.51 6.59 2.08
CA TYR A 211 1.26 8.03 2.20
C TYR A 211 1.93 8.60 3.45
N MET A 212 1.69 7.96 4.59
CA MET A 212 2.28 8.37 5.88
C MET A 212 3.80 8.26 5.89
N SER A 213 4.36 7.25 5.22
CA SER A 213 5.82 7.10 5.07
C SER A 213 6.43 8.25 4.25
N ALA A 214 5.77 8.63 3.15
CA ALA A 214 6.21 9.76 2.34
C ALA A 214 6.07 11.09 3.11
N PHE A 215 4.99 11.22 3.90
CA PHE A 215 4.78 12.38 4.77
C PHE A 215 5.84 12.47 5.88
N ALA A 216 6.13 11.38 6.59
CA ALA A 216 7.17 11.33 7.62
C ALA A 216 8.54 11.73 7.06
N ARG A 217 8.97 11.19 5.91
CA ARG A 217 10.22 11.58 5.25
C ARG A 217 10.24 13.07 4.86
N ARG A 218 9.11 13.62 4.42
CA ARG A 218 9.03 15.07 4.11
C ARG A 218 9.25 15.93 5.34
N VAL A 219 8.64 15.60 6.48
CA VAL A 219 8.65 16.47 7.67
C VAL A 219 9.85 16.22 8.60
N ILE A 220 10.38 15.01 8.62
CA ILE A 220 11.52 14.64 9.47
C ILE A 220 12.84 14.76 8.68
N ASP A 221 12.92 14.13 7.49
CA ASP A 221 14.12 14.09 6.66
C ASP A 221 14.19 15.24 5.66
N ARG A 222 13.18 16.11 5.61
CA ARG A 222 13.05 17.24 4.65
C ARG A 222 13.17 16.81 3.19
N GLN A 223 12.78 15.58 2.87
CA GLN A 223 12.85 15.03 1.52
C GLN A 223 11.76 15.62 0.62
N LEU A 224 12.17 16.31 -0.44
CA LEU A 224 11.25 16.77 -1.47
C LEU A 224 10.94 15.61 -2.43
N ILE A 225 9.66 15.42 -2.72
CA ILE A 225 9.17 14.38 -3.63
C ILE A 225 8.52 15.09 -4.84
N PRO A 226 9.08 14.94 -6.06
CA PRO A 226 8.52 15.57 -7.25
C PRO A 226 7.15 14.96 -7.60
N SER A 227 6.21 15.79 -8.01
CA SER A 227 4.88 15.40 -8.49
C SER A 227 4.89 15.20 -10.00
N LEU A 228 4.13 14.21 -10.48
CA LEU A 228 3.93 13.95 -11.89
C LEU A 228 2.81 14.83 -12.48
N PHE A 229 1.83 15.19 -11.66
CA PHE A 229 0.65 15.94 -12.05
C PHE A 229 0.53 17.23 -11.25
N ASN A 230 -0.14 18.21 -11.84
CA ASN A 230 -0.52 19.45 -11.15
C ASN A 230 -1.98 19.40 -10.67
N VAL A 231 -2.36 20.38 -9.85
CA VAL A 231 -3.70 20.48 -9.24
C VAL A 231 -4.80 20.59 -10.31
N ASP A 232 -4.56 21.39 -11.35
CA ASP A 232 -5.62 21.65 -12.37
C ASP A 232 -5.90 20.42 -13.24
N GLU A 233 -4.88 19.61 -13.51
CA GLU A 233 -5.08 18.30 -14.16
C GLU A 233 -5.95 17.38 -13.28
N LEU A 234 -5.67 17.30 -11.98
CA LEU A 234 -6.35 16.41 -11.04
C LEU A 234 -7.78 16.83 -10.70
N LYS A 235 -8.12 18.11 -10.79
CA LYS A 235 -9.51 18.60 -10.62
C LYS A 235 -10.49 18.01 -11.65
N SER A 236 -10.00 17.71 -12.84
CA SER A 236 -10.82 17.26 -13.97
C SER A 236 -10.66 15.79 -14.33
N LYS A 237 -9.57 15.16 -13.92
CA LYS A 237 -9.18 13.81 -14.35
C LYS A 237 -8.59 13.01 -13.20
N THR A 238 -8.85 11.72 -13.22
CA THR A 238 -8.23 10.78 -12.27
C THR A 238 -6.76 10.53 -12.64
N THR A 239 -5.97 10.07 -11.66
CA THR A 239 -4.58 9.65 -11.88
C THR A 239 -4.47 8.63 -13.04
N LEU A 240 -5.40 7.67 -13.14
CA LEU A 240 -5.41 6.70 -14.24
C LEU A 240 -5.64 7.37 -15.60
N GLN A 241 -6.63 8.29 -15.70
CA GLN A 241 -6.90 9.01 -16.94
C GLN A 241 -5.69 9.84 -17.39
N LEU A 242 -5.03 10.53 -16.46
CA LEU A 242 -3.82 11.30 -16.75
C LEU A 242 -2.67 10.40 -17.22
N LEU A 243 -2.48 9.24 -16.59
CA LEU A 243 -1.50 8.26 -17.05
C LEU A 243 -1.85 7.76 -18.47
N GLN A 244 -3.12 7.43 -18.73
CA GLN A 244 -3.58 6.99 -20.05
C GLN A 244 -3.32 8.06 -21.12
N GLU A 245 -3.57 9.33 -20.84
CA GLU A 245 -3.26 10.45 -21.75
C GLU A 245 -1.77 10.56 -22.06
N ARG A 246 -0.90 10.40 -21.05
CA ARG A 246 0.56 10.41 -21.27
C ARG A 246 1.02 9.26 -22.16
N PHE A 247 0.37 8.09 -22.09
CA PHE A 247 0.71 6.93 -22.90
C PHE A 247 -0.01 6.90 -24.27
N ALA A 248 -1.12 7.59 -24.43
CA ALA A 248 -1.96 7.55 -25.64
C ALA A 248 -1.19 7.79 -26.95
N PRO A 249 -0.22 8.74 -27.06
CA PRO A 249 0.53 8.96 -28.30
C PRO A 249 1.41 7.76 -28.72
N TYR A 250 1.65 6.82 -27.81
CA TYR A 250 2.55 5.70 -28.01
C TYR A 250 1.83 4.35 -28.19
N ILE A 251 0.54 4.30 -28.01
CA ILE A 251 -0.27 3.09 -28.23
C ILE A 251 -0.12 2.62 -29.68
N GLY A 252 0.10 1.32 -29.89
CA GLY A 252 0.34 0.69 -31.17
C GLY A 252 1.75 0.85 -31.73
N LYS A 253 2.60 1.69 -31.13
CA LYS A 253 3.97 1.88 -31.59
C LYS A 253 4.92 0.81 -31.07
N ARG A 254 5.94 0.45 -31.88
CA ARG A 254 7.03 -0.44 -31.48
C ARG A 254 7.92 0.22 -30.44
N VAL A 255 8.57 -0.60 -29.62
CA VAL A 255 9.47 -0.12 -28.55
C VAL A 255 10.58 0.79 -29.12
N SER A 256 11.15 0.47 -30.30
CA SER A 256 12.16 1.30 -30.97
C SER A 256 11.61 2.65 -31.43
N GLU A 257 10.38 2.68 -31.93
CA GLU A 257 9.69 3.92 -32.34
C GLU A 257 9.44 4.82 -31.12
N ILE A 258 8.95 4.22 -30.01
CA ILE A 258 8.74 4.97 -28.76
C ILE A 258 10.08 5.53 -28.26
N ALA A 259 11.13 4.70 -28.22
CA ALA A 259 12.46 5.10 -27.78
C ALA A 259 12.99 6.29 -28.58
N LYS A 260 12.79 6.29 -29.91
CA LYS A 260 13.15 7.40 -30.80
C LYS A 260 12.35 8.67 -30.48
N LEU A 261 11.03 8.54 -30.25
CA LEU A 261 10.14 9.70 -29.94
C LEU A 261 10.49 10.36 -28.62
N VAL A 262 10.95 9.59 -27.62
CA VAL A 262 11.31 10.11 -26.28
C VAL A 262 12.83 10.30 -26.13
N ASP A 263 13.60 10.19 -27.23
CA ASP A 263 15.05 10.37 -27.25
C ASP A 263 15.80 9.51 -26.23
N ILE A 264 15.63 8.18 -26.33
CA ILE A 264 16.33 7.19 -25.49
C ILE A 264 16.99 6.14 -26.41
N PRO A 265 18.28 5.79 -26.20
CA PRO A 265 18.90 4.74 -26.94
C PRO A 265 18.32 3.36 -26.58
N VAL A 266 18.01 2.55 -27.58
CA VAL A 266 17.59 1.16 -27.38
C VAL A 266 18.76 0.34 -26.88
N THR A 267 18.64 -0.26 -25.71
CA THR A 267 19.70 -1.07 -25.09
C THR A 267 19.15 -2.39 -24.57
N LYS A 268 20.02 -3.39 -24.42
CA LYS A 268 19.68 -4.67 -23.77
C LYS A 268 19.77 -4.61 -22.23
N ASN A 269 19.97 -3.43 -21.65
CA ASN A 269 20.09 -3.25 -20.21
C ASN A 269 18.73 -3.54 -19.53
N LYS A 270 18.76 -4.18 -18.36
CA LYS A 270 17.57 -4.44 -17.53
C LYS A 270 16.80 -3.17 -17.15
N ALA A 271 17.50 -2.03 -17.04
CA ALA A 271 16.89 -0.74 -16.73
C ALA A 271 16.19 -0.07 -17.92
N PHE A 272 16.34 -0.59 -19.16
CA PHE A 272 15.83 0.04 -20.37
C PHE A 272 14.32 0.33 -20.30
N ASN A 273 13.51 -0.67 -19.91
CA ASN A 273 12.07 -0.48 -19.80
C ASN A 273 11.69 0.60 -18.78
N ALA A 274 12.39 0.66 -17.64
CA ALA A 274 12.15 1.69 -16.63
C ALA A 274 12.47 3.09 -17.16
N ASN A 275 13.60 3.23 -17.87
CA ASN A 275 14.02 4.49 -18.48
C ASN A 275 13.05 4.91 -19.59
N LEU A 276 12.57 3.98 -20.41
CA LEU A 276 11.60 4.24 -21.46
C LEU A 276 10.30 4.78 -20.88
N ILE A 277 9.77 4.11 -19.85
CA ILE A 277 8.50 4.50 -19.22
C ILE A 277 8.64 5.85 -18.49
N SER A 278 9.76 6.10 -17.80
CA SER A 278 9.99 7.41 -17.16
C SER A 278 10.07 8.55 -18.19
N ALA A 279 10.64 8.28 -19.38
CA ALA A 279 10.68 9.27 -20.46
C ALA A 279 9.32 9.50 -21.10
N VAL A 280 8.52 8.45 -21.32
CA VAL A 280 7.13 8.56 -21.78
C VAL A 280 6.30 9.44 -20.83
N LEU A 281 6.53 9.31 -19.53
CA LEU A 281 5.87 10.13 -18.50
C LEU A 281 6.48 11.55 -18.37
N GLY A 282 7.53 11.90 -19.15
CA GLY A 282 8.18 13.21 -19.12
C GLY A 282 9.12 13.42 -17.93
N VAL A 283 9.52 12.36 -17.23
CA VAL A 283 10.40 12.38 -16.04
C VAL A 283 11.68 11.58 -16.27
N LYS A 284 12.29 11.76 -17.43
CA LYS A 284 13.51 11.05 -17.88
C LYS A 284 14.57 11.01 -16.78
N GLY A 285 15.09 9.82 -16.48
CA GLY A 285 16.12 9.58 -15.48
C GLY A 285 15.63 9.49 -14.02
N THR A 286 14.33 9.72 -13.78
CA THR A 286 13.73 9.60 -12.45
C THR A 286 13.19 8.19 -12.24
N LYS A 287 13.45 7.61 -11.06
CA LYS A 287 12.78 6.38 -10.66
C LYS A 287 11.30 6.63 -10.41
N LEU A 288 10.42 5.89 -11.06
CA LEU A 288 8.97 6.10 -10.95
C LEU A 288 8.48 6.01 -9.50
N GLU A 289 9.02 5.07 -8.72
CA GLU A 289 8.65 4.90 -7.31
C GLU A 289 9.07 6.05 -6.41
N SER A 290 9.92 6.97 -6.88
CA SER A 290 10.27 8.21 -6.16
C SER A 290 9.36 9.38 -6.50
N LEU A 291 8.46 9.25 -7.46
CA LEU A 291 7.44 10.25 -7.75
C LEU A 291 6.36 10.24 -6.66
N ARG A 292 5.78 11.40 -6.41
CA ARG A 292 4.79 11.62 -5.34
C ARG A 292 3.62 10.64 -5.41
N GLU A 293 2.99 10.53 -6.56
CA GLU A 293 1.83 9.68 -6.77
C GLU A 293 2.17 8.20 -6.63
N PHE A 294 3.33 7.79 -7.13
CA PHE A 294 3.80 6.42 -7.01
C PHE A 294 4.21 6.06 -5.58
N SER A 295 4.95 6.96 -4.93
CA SER A 295 5.44 6.75 -3.56
C SER A 295 4.28 6.69 -2.57
N LYS A 296 3.35 7.66 -2.61
CA LYS A 296 2.23 7.77 -1.67
C LYS A 296 1.17 6.70 -1.86
N ALA A 297 0.90 6.28 -3.10
CA ALA A 297 -0.06 5.21 -3.39
C ALA A 297 0.58 3.81 -3.39
N ASN A 298 1.88 3.69 -3.11
CA ASN A 298 2.64 2.45 -3.25
C ASN A 298 2.46 1.80 -4.63
N ILE A 299 2.56 2.60 -5.71
CA ILE A 299 2.48 2.07 -7.06
C ILE A 299 3.85 1.49 -7.45
N LYS A 300 3.84 0.23 -7.87
CA LYS A 300 4.99 -0.43 -8.51
C LYS A 300 4.67 -0.67 -9.97
N PHE A 301 5.59 -0.35 -10.87
CA PHE A 301 5.34 -0.69 -12.26
C PHE A 301 5.88 -2.07 -12.63
N LYS A 302 5.18 -2.73 -13.55
CA LYS A 302 5.57 -4.01 -14.15
C LYS A 302 5.33 -3.96 -15.66
N THR A 303 6.30 -4.40 -16.41
CA THR A 303 6.17 -4.58 -17.86
C THR A 303 5.66 -5.99 -18.15
N ILE A 304 4.62 -6.09 -18.95
CA ILE A 304 4.04 -7.36 -19.40
C ILE A 304 4.28 -7.46 -20.91
N ARG A 305 4.77 -8.60 -21.37
CA ARG A 305 4.95 -8.90 -22.80
C ARG A 305 4.08 -10.08 -23.16
N LEU A 306 3.06 -9.82 -23.97
CA LEU A 306 2.12 -10.83 -24.44
C LEU A 306 2.63 -11.42 -25.76
N GLU A 307 2.53 -12.74 -25.90
CA GLU A 307 2.68 -13.42 -27.17
C GLU A 307 1.45 -13.09 -28.09
N PRO A 308 1.48 -13.43 -29.38
CA PRO A 308 0.33 -13.21 -30.26
C PRO A 308 -0.98 -13.83 -29.74
N THR A 309 -0.87 -14.89 -28.95
CA THR A 309 -2.01 -15.54 -28.28
C THR A 309 -2.64 -14.70 -27.17
N GLY A 310 -2.04 -13.58 -26.77
CA GLY A 310 -2.47 -12.76 -25.64
C GLY A 310 -2.02 -13.29 -24.27
N ILE A 311 -1.20 -14.35 -24.22
CA ILE A 311 -0.67 -14.93 -22.98
C ILE A 311 0.82 -14.59 -22.86
N PRO A 312 1.31 -14.15 -21.66
CA PRO A 312 2.74 -13.95 -21.45
C PRO A 312 3.54 -15.26 -21.63
N LYS A 313 4.77 -15.17 -22.15
CA LYS A 313 5.66 -16.33 -22.26
C LYS A 313 6.00 -16.91 -20.89
N GLU A 314 6.17 -16.06 -19.89
CA GLU A 314 6.61 -16.41 -18.53
C GLU A 314 5.62 -15.96 -17.45
N HIS A 315 5.66 -16.65 -16.31
CA HIS A 315 5.01 -16.20 -15.08
C HIS A 315 5.64 -14.89 -14.57
N MET A 316 4.90 -14.11 -13.77
CA MET A 316 5.40 -12.86 -13.20
C MET A 316 5.97 -13.08 -11.81
N SER A 317 7.28 -12.84 -11.66
CA SER A 317 7.96 -12.98 -10.37
C SER A 317 7.85 -11.75 -9.48
N PHE A 318 7.87 -12.01 -8.17
CA PHE A 318 7.90 -11.00 -7.13
C PHE A 318 9.13 -11.14 -6.23
N GLU A 319 9.03 -10.72 -4.97
CA GLU A 319 10.11 -10.75 -4.01
C GLU A 319 10.50 -12.16 -3.59
N GLN A 320 11.71 -12.26 -3.07
CA GLN A 320 12.20 -13.46 -2.43
C GLN A 320 11.42 -13.72 -1.14
N ILE A 321 11.14 -15.00 -0.89
CA ILE A 321 10.44 -15.46 0.31
C ILE A 321 11.41 -15.49 1.48
N ASP A 322 10.98 -14.91 2.60
CA ASP A 322 11.57 -15.11 3.92
C ASP A 322 10.80 -16.23 4.63
N PHE A 323 11.34 -17.45 4.60
CA PHE A 323 10.67 -18.63 5.16
C PHE A 323 10.55 -18.60 6.68
N HIS A 324 11.45 -17.90 7.38
CA HIS A 324 11.36 -17.75 8.84
C HIS A 324 10.19 -16.81 9.21
N ARG A 325 10.02 -15.69 8.49
CA ARG A 325 8.82 -14.86 8.64
C ARG A 325 7.55 -15.64 8.29
N TRP A 326 7.58 -16.45 7.23
CA TRP A 326 6.40 -17.18 6.75
C TRP A 326 5.81 -18.10 7.81
N VAL A 327 6.65 -18.75 8.61
CA VAL A 327 6.22 -19.63 9.72
C VAL A 327 5.74 -18.83 10.94
N ASN A 328 6.43 -17.74 11.26
CA ASN A 328 6.19 -16.99 12.49
C ASN A 328 5.06 -15.95 12.39
N ASP A 329 4.86 -15.37 11.21
CA ASP A 329 3.86 -14.31 11.02
C ASP A 329 2.44 -14.87 11.04
N ALA A 330 1.46 -14.04 11.46
CA ALA A 330 0.05 -14.25 11.16
C ALA A 330 -0.22 -13.93 9.69
N TRP A 331 -1.40 -14.33 9.18
CA TRP A 331 -1.74 -14.09 7.77
C TRP A 331 -1.68 -12.61 7.39
N GLU A 332 -2.31 -11.77 8.18
CA GLU A 332 -2.41 -10.33 7.95
C GLU A 332 -1.06 -9.58 8.08
N ASP A 333 -0.07 -10.19 8.75
CA ASP A 333 1.29 -9.68 8.91
C ASP A 333 2.28 -10.35 7.93
N SER A 334 1.80 -11.32 7.13
CA SER A 334 2.66 -12.07 6.22
C SER A 334 3.15 -11.25 5.04
N GLN A 335 4.36 -11.54 4.59
CA GLN A 335 4.98 -10.90 3.42
C GLN A 335 4.08 -11.00 2.17
N LEU A 336 3.35 -12.11 1.98
CA LEU A 336 2.47 -12.31 0.85
C LEU A 336 1.22 -11.41 0.91
N TYR A 337 0.60 -11.31 2.09
CA TYR A 337 -0.54 -10.42 2.33
C TYR A 337 -0.14 -8.96 2.14
N GLU A 338 0.89 -8.50 2.86
CA GLU A 338 1.39 -7.11 2.76
C GLU A 338 1.66 -6.71 1.31
N LYS A 339 2.23 -7.64 0.53
CA LYS A 339 2.59 -7.37 -0.86
C LYS A 339 1.39 -7.12 -1.77
N PHE A 340 0.34 -7.90 -1.65
CA PHE A 340 -0.79 -7.81 -2.57
C PHE A 340 -1.92 -6.93 -2.06
N GLU A 341 -2.10 -6.81 -0.75
CA GLU A 341 -3.08 -5.90 -0.16
C GLU A 341 -2.67 -4.42 -0.32
N TYR A 342 -1.38 -4.12 -0.06
CA TYR A 342 -0.94 -2.71 0.00
C TYR A 342 -0.25 -2.19 -1.25
N THR A 343 -0.09 -3.01 -2.30
CA THR A 343 0.59 -2.58 -3.51
C THR A 343 -0.38 -2.47 -4.70
N LYS A 344 -0.38 -1.30 -5.32
CA LYS A 344 -1.00 -1.08 -6.62
C LYS A 344 0.05 -1.23 -7.72
N TYR A 345 -0.32 -1.84 -8.84
CA TYR A 345 0.59 -2.05 -9.96
C TYR A 345 0.17 -1.20 -11.16
N LEU A 346 1.12 -0.48 -11.73
CA LEU A 346 0.99 0.04 -13.09
C LEU A 346 1.52 -1.04 -14.04
N PHE A 347 0.61 -1.73 -14.71
CA PHE A 347 0.97 -2.64 -15.79
C PHE A 347 1.12 -1.85 -17.09
N VAL A 348 2.31 -1.95 -17.68
CA VAL A 348 2.61 -1.44 -19.03
C VAL A 348 2.71 -2.65 -19.95
N VAL A 349 1.72 -2.80 -20.81
CA VAL A 349 1.50 -4.03 -21.58
C VAL A 349 1.98 -3.83 -23.01
N PHE A 350 2.90 -4.66 -23.39
CA PHE A 350 3.39 -4.79 -24.77
C PHE A 350 2.89 -6.12 -25.34
N GLN A 351 2.70 -6.17 -26.65
CA GLN A 351 2.28 -7.38 -27.36
C GLN A 351 3.10 -7.60 -28.62
N TYR A 352 3.46 -8.86 -28.87
CA TYR A 352 4.01 -9.29 -30.15
C TYR A 352 2.87 -9.65 -31.10
N ASP A 353 3.02 -9.34 -32.39
CA ASP A 353 2.14 -9.78 -33.47
C ASP A 353 2.63 -11.04 -34.18
N GLU A 354 3.90 -11.38 -34.01
CA GLU A 354 4.53 -12.58 -34.55
C GLU A 354 5.13 -13.45 -33.44
N THR A 355 5.18 -14.76 -33.63
CA THR A 355 5.89 -15.68 -32.72
C THR A 355 7.42 -15.59 -32.93
N GLU A 356 8.18 -16.02 -31.93
CA GLU A 356 9.66 -16.09 -32.01
C GLU A 356 10.15 -17.04 -33.12
N LYS A 357 9.33 -18.05 -33.47
CA LYS A 357 9.62 -18.99 -34.56
C LYS A 357 9.49 -18.33 -35.94
N GLU A 358 8.51 -17.46 -36.09
CA GLU A 358 8.27 -16.70 -37.33
C GLU A 358 9.30 -15.59 -37.52
N ASN A 359 9.62 -14.88 -36.45
CA ASN A 359 10.60 -13.79 -36.50
C ASN A 359 11.45 -13.74 -35.22
N LYS A 360 12.73 -14.10 -35.33
CA LYS A 360 13.65 -14.05 -34.18
C LYS A 360 13.98 -12.63 -33.70
N ASN A 361 13.83 -11.64 -34.61
CA ASN A 361 14.07 -10.23 -34.31
C ASN A 361 12.79 -9.44 -34.07
N ARG A 362 11.71 -10.14 -33.75
CA ARG A 362 10.40 -9.53 -33.47
C ARG A 362 10.48 -8.49 -32.37
N GLU A 363 9.72 -7.44 -32.52
CA GLU A 363 9.65 -6.34 -31.59
C GLU A 363 8.18 -6.13 -31.15
N PRO A 364 7.91 -5.99 -29.84
CA PRO A 364 6.56 -5.78 -29.38
C PRO A 364 6.13 -4.33 -29.56
N TYR A 365 4.84 -4.11 -29.74
CA TYR A 365 4.20 -2.79 -29.71
C TYR A 365 3.56 -2.55 -28.33
N LEU A 366 3.41 -1.27 -27.94
CA LEU A 366 2.70 -0.89 -26.75
C LEU A 366 1.18 -1.11 -26.94
N LYS A 367 0.61 -2.05 -26.21
CA LYS A 367 -0.83 -2.33 -26.25
C LYS A 367 -1.61 -1.36 -25.35
N GLY A 368 -1.10 -1.03 -24.16
CA GLY A 368 -1.78 -0.13 -23.25
C GLY A 368 -1.21 -0.18 -21.83
N ILE A 369 -1.88 0.53 -20.94
CA ILE A 369 -1.56 0.55 -19.52
C ILE A 369 -2.81 0.31 -18.68
N MET A 370 -2.63 -0.20 -17.47
CA MET A 370 -3.69 -0.25 -16.46
C MET A 370 -3.12 -0.15 -15.05
N LEU A 371 -3.87 0.48 -14.15
CA LEU A 371 -3.67 0.34 -12.72
C LEU A 371 -4.42 -0.91 -12.24
N TRP A 372 -3.73 -1.74 -11.48
CA TRP A 372 -4.29 -2.98 -10.97
C TRP A 372 -3.88 -3.21 -9.52
N ASN A 373 -4.78 -3.73 -8.75
CA ASN A 373 -4.54 -4.31 -7.42
C ASN A 373 -5.16 -5.70 -7.37
N MET A 374 -4.59 -6.55 -6.53
CA MET A 374 -5.15 -7.89 -6.31
C MET A 374 -6.54 -7.75 -5.69
N PRO A 375 -7.58 -8.41 -6.24
CA PRO A 375 -8.90 -8.40 -5.62
C PRO A 375 -8.88 -9.02 -4.23
N GLU A 376 -9.59 -8.42 -3.27
CA GLU A 376 -9.63 -8.90 -1.87
C GLU A 376 -10.08 -10.37 -1.79
N VAL A 377 -11.03 -10.77 -2.63
CA VAL A 377 -11.49 -12.16 -2.67
C VAL A 377 -10.36 -13.12 -3.01
N VAL A 378 -9.47 -12.77 -3.94
CA VAL A 378 -8.30 -13.58 -4.32
C VAL A 378 -7.27 -13.62 -3.19
N ILE A 379 -7.07 -12.50 -2.49
CA ILE A 379 -6.18 -12.43 -1.33
C ILE A 379 -6.67 -13.37 -0.22
N GLU A 380 -7.95 -13.28 0.14
CA GLU A 380 -8.52 -14.02 1.26
C GLU A 380 -8.76 -15.53 0.97
N HIS A 381 -8.83 -15.91 -0.29
CA HIS A 381 -9.04 -17.31 -0.67
C HIS A 381 -7.75 -17.93 -1.23
N GLU A 382 -7.35 -17.59 -2.44
CA GLU A 382 -6.28 -18.27 -3.17
C GLU A 382 -4.90 -18.01 -2.57
N LEU A 383 -4.59 -16.74 -2.23
CA LEU A 383 -3.29 -16.43 -1.63
C LEU A 383 -3.21 -16.93 -0.19
N LYS A 384 -4.29 -16.84 0.56
CA LYS A 384 -4.36 -17.37 1.93
C LYS A 384 -4.23 -18.91 1.95
N ALA A 385 -4.83 -19.60 0.97
CA ALA A 385 -4.66 -21.05 0.80
C ALA A 385 -3.20 -21.40 0.49
N LEU A 386 -2.55 -20.66 -0.43
CA LEU A 386 -1.13 -20.83 -0.73
C LEU A 386 -0.27 -20.64 0.52
N TRP A 387 -0.53 -19.56 1.28
CA TRP A 387 0.20 -19.26 2.51
C TRP A 387 0.03 -20.37 3.56
N LYS A 388 -1.20 -20.83 3.83
CA LYS A 388 -1.48 -21.88 4.79
C LYS A 388 -0.80 -23.20 4.41
N THR A 389 -0.94 -23.63 3.15
CA THR A 389 -0.33 -24.88 2.67
C THR A 389 1.19 -24.79 2.76
N THR A 390 1.78 -23.66 2.37
CA THR A 390 3.24 -23.48 2.48
C THR A 390 3.69 -23.50 3.93
N LYS A 391 2.96 -22.86 4.84
CA LYS A 391 3.26 -22.84 6.28
C LYS A 391 3.25 -24.27 6.86
N SER A 392 2.23 -25.07 6.55
CA SER A 392 2.15 -26.48 6.99
C SER A 392 3.35 -27.30 6.49
N ILE A 393 3.71 -27.15 5.20
CA ILE A 393 4.87 -27.85 4.63
C ILE A 393 6.19 -27.41 5.32
N LEU A 394 6.33 -26.15 5.66
CA LEU A 394 7.51 -25.65 6.36
C LEU A 394 7.58 -26.15 7.80
N GLU A 395 6.44 -26.27 8.49
CA GLU A 395 6.34 -26.81 9.86
C GLU A 395 6.57 -28.33 9.91
N GLU A 396 6.16 -29.08 8.87
CA GLU A 396 6.35 -30.53 8.73
C GLU A 396 7.75 -30.90 8.19
N GLY A 397 8.47 -29.94 7.61
CA GLY A 397 9.73 -30.12 6.91
C GLY A 397 9.57 -30.26 5.39
N VAL A 398 10.31 -29.46 4.65
CA VAL A 398 10.28 -29.45 3.17
C VAL A 398 10.91 -30.74 2.64
N GLN A 399 10.18 -31.48 1.79
CA GLN A 399 10.70 -32.67 1.12
C GLN A 399 11.55 -32.28 -0.07
N LEU A 400 12.84 -32.58 -0.02
CA LEU A 400 13.81 -32.32 -1.07
C LEU A 400 14.11 -33.61 -1.82
N THR A 401 13.83 -33.65 -3.13
CA THR A 401 14.06 -34.82 -3.98
C THR A 401 15.09 -34.49 -5.05
N PRO A 402 16.22 -35.22 -5.14
CA PRO A 402 17.17 -35.06 -6.21
C PRO A 402 16.52 -35.35 -7.58
N VAL A 403 16.69 -34.44 -8.56
CA VAL A 403 16.19 -34.58 -9.93
C VAL A 403 17.28 -34.11 -10.90
N GLY A 404 17.89 -35.05 -11.61
CA GLY A 404 19.03 -34.75 -12.46
C GLY A 404 20.16 -34.09 -11.69
N ASN A 405 20.63 -32.92 -12.15
CA ASN A 405 21.67 -32.10 -11.46
C ASN A 405 21.08 -31.10 -10.45
N GLY A 406 19.80 -31.15 -10.15
CA GLY A 406 19.09 -30.22 -9.27
C GLY A 406 18.31 -30.91 -8.14
N VAL A 407 17.57 -30.11 -7.40
CA VAL A 407 16.70 -30.57 -6.31
C VAL A 407 15.30 -30.03 -6.54
N SER A 408 14.33 -30.91 -6.57
CA SER A 408 12.89 -30.57 -6.51
C SER A 408 12.43 -30.47 -5.06
N ASN A 409 11.34 -29.77 -4.83
CA ASN A 409 10.71 -29.65 -3.52
C ASN A 409 9.19 -29.76 -3.62
N ASN A 410 8.51 -29.97 -2.49
CA ASN A 410 7.06 -30.12 -2.41
C ASN A 410 6.30 -28.81 -2.14
N LEU A 411 6.94 -27.63 -2.26
CA LEU A 411 6.25 -26.35 -2.16
C LEU A 411 5.23 -26.18 -3.30
N PRO A 412 4.12 -25.42 -3.07
CA PRO A 412 3.05 -25.27 -4.06
C PRO A 412 3.53 -24.69 -5.39
N GLY A 413 3.49 -25.50 -6.46
CA GLY A 413 3.88 -25.12 -7.82
C GLY A 413 2.75 -24.47 -8.63
N ALA A 414 2.98 -24.21 -9.93
CA ALA A 414 2.08 -23.45 -10.81
C ALA A 414 0.67 -24.03 -10.96
N SER A 415 0.51 -25.36 -10.78
CA SER A 415 -0.78 -26.04 -10.84
C SER A 415 -1.61 -25.98 -9.54
N PHE A 416 -1.08 -25.38 -8.47
CA PHE A 416 -1.72 -25.38 -7.15
C PHE A 416 -3.11 -24.74 -7.16
N ASN A 417 -3.22 -23.48 -7.59
CA ASN A 417 -4.50 -22.77 -7.65
C ASN A 417 -4.68 -21.91 -8.91
N GLY A 418 -3.77 -22.00 -9.86
CA GLY A 418 -3.84 -21.23 -11.11
C GLY A 418 -3.54 -19.74 -10.99
N ILE A 419 -3.37 -19.20 -9.78
CA ILE A 419 -3.18 -17.75 -9.50
C ILE A 419 -1.74 -17.46 -9.10
N CYS A 420 -1.31 -18.05 -7.98
CA CYS A 420 0.00 -17.76 -7.39
C CYS A 420 0.68 -19.07 -6.95
N HIS A 421 1.99 -19.12 -7.10
CA HIS A 421 2.80 -20.29 -6.76
C HIS A 421 4.21 -19.91 -6.30
N ILE A 422 4.93 -20.86 -5.75
CA ILE A 422 6.33 -20.73 -5.32
C ILE A 422 7.24 -21.39 -6.37
N ARG A 423 8.28 -20.67 -6.78
CA ARG A 423 9.23 -21.13 -7.78
C ARG A 423 10.61 -20.54 -7.54
N PRO A 424 11.71 -21.29 -7.90
CA PRO A 424 13.06 -20.77 -7.81
C PRO A 424 13.26 -19.47 -8.61
N LYS A 425 13.96 -18.51 -8.00
CA LYS A 425 14.50 -17.31 -8.65
C LYS A 425 15.81 -16.97 -7.99
N ALA A 426 16.87 -17.59 -8.46
CA ALA A 426 18.22 -17.44 -7.96
C ALA A 426 19.17 -17.17 -9.13
N ARG A 427 20.38 -16.70 -8.81
CA ARG A 427 21.43 -16.50 -9.80
C ARG A 427 21.93 -17.84 -10.35
N ASP A 428 22.12 -18.80 -9.47
CA ASP A 428 22.57 -20.17 -9.77
C ASP A 428 22.12 -21.13 -8.65
N GLY A 429 22.42 -22.43 -8.74
CA GLY A 429 22.05 -23.43 -7.73
C GLY A 429 22.75 -23.28 -6.39
N LYS A 430 23.80 -22.43 -6.29
CA LYS A 430 24.51 -22.13 -5.04
C LYS A 430 23.89 -20.94 -4.32
N ASP A 431 23.05 -20.15 -5.00
CA ASP A 431 22.33 -19.02 -4.42
C ASP A 431 21.12 -19.55 -3.62
N GLN A 432 21.38 -19.98 -2.39
CA GLN A 432 20.46 -20.71 -1.52
C GLN A 432 20.02 -19.88 -0.33
N VAL A 433 18.92 -20.31 0.26
CA VAL A 433 18.35 -19.80 1.52
C VAL A 433 18.15 -20.98 2.49
N GLU A 434 18.28 -20.71 3.78
CA GLU A 434 18.00 -21.67 4.83
C GLU A 434 16.52 -21.70 5.15
N LEU A 435 16.00 -22.93 5.32
CA LEU A 435 14.63 -23.21 5.74
C LEU A 435 14.55 -23.25 7.28
N PRO A 436 13.35 -23.14 7.89
CA PRO A 436 13.17 -23.20 9.34
C PRO A 436 13.69 -24.50 9.99
N ASP A 437 13.73 -25.61 9.24
CA ASP A 437 14.25 -26.90 9.66
C ASP A 437 15.77 -27.09 9.48
N GLY A 438 16.48 -26.02 9.04
CA GLY A 438 17.92 -26.01 8.80
C GLY A 438 18.35 -26.55 7.43
N GLN A 439 17.44 -27.10 6.62
CA GLN A 439 17.74 -27.49 5.25
C GLN A 439 18.01 -26.25 4.38
N ARG A 440 18.66 -26.44 3.23
CA ARG A 440 18.95 -25.36 2.29
C ARG A 440 18.37 -25.65 0.92
N ILE A 441 17.66 -24.66 0.35
CA ILE A 441 17.14 -24.71 -1.02
C ILE A 441 17.58 -23.50 -1.81
N THR A 442 17.58 -23.62 -3.14
CA THR A 442 17.72 -22.47 -4.04
C THR A 442 16.68 -21.40 -3.68
N LYS A 443 17.06 -20.13 -3.66
CA LYS A 443 16.16 -19.02 -3.34
C LYS A 443 14.84 -19.09 -4.10
N GLN A 444 13.75 -18.97 -3.38
CA GLN A 444 12.38 -19.03 -3.90
C GLN A 444 11.74 -17.65 -3.89
N CYS A 445 10.89 -17.42 -4.87
CA CYS A 445 9.98 -16.27 -4.93
C CYS A 445 8.55 -16.77 -5.09
N TYR A 446 7.57 -15.92 -4.81
CA TYR A 446 6.21 -16.15 -5.29
C TYR A 446 6.03 -15.53 -6.67
N TRP A 447 5.19 -16.17 -7.47
CA TRP A 447 4.95 -15.83 -8.87
C TRP A 447 3.46 -15.85 -9.17
N LEU A 448 2.96 -14.87 -9.93
CA LEU A 448 1.63 -14.95 -10.51
C LEU A 448 1.68 -15.75 -11.81
N ASN A 449 0.68 -16.60 -11.99
CA ASN A 449 0.56 -17.42 -13.18
C ASN A 449 0.33 -16.55 -14.42
N ARG A 450 0.95 -16.91 -15.53
CA ARG A 450 0.85 -16.15 -16.78
C ARG A 450 -0.58 -16.16 -17.35
N GLU A 451 -1.32 -17.21 -17.16
CA GLU A 451 -2.73 -17.31 -17.55
C GLU A 451 -3.57 -16.31 -16.74
N TYR A 452 -3.37 -16.21 -15.44
CA TYR A 452 -4.02 -15.20 -14.60
C TYR A 452 -3.63 -13.78 -15.01
N ILE A 453 -2.37 -13.53 -15.34
CA ILE A 453 -1.93 -12.24 -15.88
C ILE A 453 -2.63 -11.93 -17.22
N ALA A 454 -2.78 -12.91 -18.11
CA ALA A 454 -3.50 -12.75 -19.36
C ALA A 454 -4.97 -12.34 -19.12
N ASP A 455 -5.65 -12.98 -18.17
CA ASP A 455 -7.03 -12.64 -17.83
C ASP A 455 -7.17 -11.21 -17.27
N ILE A 456 -6.22 -10.78 -16.42
CA ILE A 456 -6.18 -9.39 -15.91
C ILE A 456 -6.11 -8.38 -17.07
N VAL A 457 -5.16 -8.57 -17.99
CA VAL A 457 -4.89 -7.59 -19.05
C VAL A 457 -5.79 -7.75 -20.29
N LYS A 458 -6.63 -8.79 -20.34
CA LYS A 458 -7.62 -9.00 -21.42
C LYS A 458 -8.60 -7.82 -21.57
N LYS A 459 -8.81 -7.06 -20.49
CA LYS A 459 -9.65 -5.86 -20.50
C LYS A 459 -9.04 -4.68 -21.29
N LEU A 460 -7.74 -4.71 -21.59
CA LEU A 460 -7.11 -3.76 -22.48
C LEU A 460 -7.48 -4.12 -23.93
N LYS A 461 -8.27 -3.27 -24.53
CA LYS A 461 -8.70 -3.41 -25.93
C LYS A 461 -7.57 -3.08 -26.89
#